data_be2aa5b80f13b628bae1382c2370bca7
#
_entry.id   be2aa5b80f13b628bae1382c2370bca7
#
_cell.length_a   1.000
_cell.length_b   1.000
_cell.length_c   1.000
_cell.angle_alpha   90.00
_cell.angle_beta   90.00
_cell.angle_gamma   90.00
#
_symmetry.space_group_name_H-M   'P 1'
#
loop_
_entity.id
_entity.type
_entity.pdbx_description
1 polymer ?
#
loop_
_entity_poly.entity_id
_entity_poly.type
_entity_poly.pdbx_seq_one_letter_code
_entity_poly.pdbx_strand_id
1 'polypeptide(L)'
;AASDVYKRQVLQFITHFTDSYSYYDSACMALEGGCRWIQLRMKDAPVSEVEQEALRLQHLCRDYGATFIIDDHVELVKKIHADGVHLGKKDMPVAEARKMLGKDFIIGGTANTFEDVKMHYEAGADYIGCGPFRFTTTKKNLSPILGLEGYRSIVSQMKEAGIHLPIVAIGGITFEDIPSIMATGVTGIALSGTILRADNPIEETRRIINIEKINNK
;
A
#
# COMPACT_ATOMS: atom_id res chain seq x y z
N ALA A 1 6.53 1.94 18.94
CA ALA A 1 7.48 2.05 17.82
C ALA A 1 6.72 2.30 16.53
N ALA A 2 7.37 2.95 15.54
CA ALA A 2 6.77 3.22 14.22
C ALA A 2 6.19 1.95 13.56
N SER A 3 6.74 0.78 13.87
CA SER A 3 6.28 -0.51 13.37
C SER A 3 4.89 -0.93 13.80
N ASP A 4 4.29 -0.31 14.81
CA ASP A 4 2.97 -0.70 15.31
C ASP A 4 1.83 0.14 14.72
N VAL A 5 2.16 1.28 14.11
CA VAL A 5 1.15 2.22 13.59
C VAL A 5 0.53 1.67 12.29
N TYR A 6 1.34 1.20 11.34
CA TYR A 6 0.83 0.64 10.09
C TYR A 6 0.08 -0.70 10.27
N LYS A 7 0.45 -1.47 11.29
CA LYS A 7 -0.25 -2.74 11.62
C LYS A 7 -1.71 -2.53 12.04
N ARG A 8 -2.06 -1.32 12.43
CA ARG A 8 -3.42 -0.94 12.80
C ARG A 8 -4.20 -0.28 11.66
N GLN A 9 -3.51 0.05 10.57
CA GLN A 9 -4.12 0.67 9.41
C GLN A 9 -4.54 -0.40 8.40
N VAL A 10 -5.83 -0.50 8.16
CA VAL A 10 -6.39 -1.47 7.19
C VAL A 10 -6.51 -0.91 5.80
N LEU A 11 -6.47 0.41 5.63
CA LEU A 11 -6.51 1.06 4.32
C LEU A 11 -5.21 1.79 4.04
N GLN A 12 -4.56 1.42 2.94
CA GLN A 12 -3.48 2.19 2.34
C GLN A 12 -4.03 2.92 1.10
N PHE A 13 -3.87 4.22 1.05
CA PHE A 13 -4.20 5.00 -0.15
C PHE A 13 -2.94 5.27 -0.96
N ILE A 14 -2.99 4.90 -2.24
CA ILE A 14 -1.91 5.17 -3.20
C ILE A 14 -2.30 6.37 -4.03
N THR A 15 -1.48 7.42 -4.01
CA THR A 15 -1.77 8.65 -4.75
C THR A 15 -1.85 8.42 -6.25
N HIS A 16 -2.66 9.21 -6.92
CA HIS A 16 -2.78 9.15 -8.37
C HIS A 16 -3.11 10.53 -8.92
N PHE A 17 -2.56 10.84 -10.08
CA PHE A 17 -2.87 12.06 -10.80
C PHE A 17 -4.01 11.77 -11.79
N THR A 18 -5.06 12.57 -11.72
CA THR A 18 -6.21 12.50 -12.64
C THR A 18 -6.46 13.89 -13.22
N ASP A 19 -7.37 13.99 -14.19
CA ASP A 19 -7.77 15.29 -14.74
C ASP A 19 -8.41 16.20 -13.70
N SER A 20 -8.99 15.62 -12.64
CA SER A 20 -9.68 16.35 -11.57
C SER A 20 -8.83 16.59 -10.33
N TYR A 21 -7.82 15.76 -10.08
CA TYR A 21 -7.08 15.75 -8.82
C TYR A 21 -5.58 15.59 -9.04
N SER A 22 -4.78 16.44 -8.39
CA SER A 22 -3.33 16.27 -8.29
C SER A 22 -2.98 15.16 -7.30
N TYR A 23 -1.71 14.76 -7.24
CA TYR A 23 -1.24 13.84 -6.20
C TYR A 23 -1.54 14.37 -4.80
N TYR A 24 -1.29 15.64 -4.57
CA TYR A 24 -1.54 16.28 -3.28
C TYR A 24 -3.03 16.28 -2.93
N ASP A 25 -3.89 16.69 -3.86
CA ASP A 25 -5.34 16.73 -3.63
C ASP A 25 -5.90 15.33 -3.35
N SER A 26 -5.39 14.30 -4.06
CA SER A 26 -5.82 12.93 -3.84
C SER A 26 -5.50 12.46 -2.41
N ALA A 27 -4.31 12.78 -1.93
CA ALA A 27 -3.90 12.47 -0.55
C ALA A 27 -4.74 13.24 0.49
N CYS A 28 -5.01 14.53 0.23
CA CYS A 28 -5.86 15.34 1.12
C CYS A 28 -7.23 14.70 1.31
N MET A 29 -7.88 14.26 0.23
CA MET A 29 -9.20 13.64 0.30
C MET A 29 -9.19 12.34 1.11
N ALA A 30 -8.18 11.51 0.90
CA ALA A 30 -8.04 10.27 1.66
C ALA A 30 -7.83 10.55 3.16
N LEU A 31 -6.98 11.50 3.50
CA LEU A 31 -6.71 11.89 4.88
C LEU A 31 -7.95 12.50 5.55
N GLU A 32 -8.67 13.38 4.88
CA GLU A 32 -9.93 13.94 5.38
C GLU A 32 -10.99 12.86 5.61
N GLY A 33 -10.99 11.82 4.80
CA GLY A 33 -11.87 10.66 4.95
C GLY A 33 -11.47 9.70 6.07
N GLY A 34 -10.33 9.92 6.71
CA GLY A 34 -9.86 9.12 7.84
C GLY A 34 -8.73 8.13 7.53
N CYS A 35 -8.25 8.06 6.28
CA CYS A 35 -7.10 7.23 5.95
C CYS A 35 -5.85 7.75 6.68
N ARG A 36 -5.03 6.84 7.21
CA ARG A 36 -3.81 7.19 7.95
C ARG A 36 -2.57 6.49 7.42
N TRP A 37 -2.62 6.02 6.20
CA TRP A 37 -1.49 5.41 5.52
C TRP A 37 -1.50 5.81 4.05
N ILE A 38 -0.55 6.66 3.66
CA ILE A 38 -0.45 7.24 2.31
C ILE A 38 0.83 6.74 1.65
N GLN A 39 0.70 6.25 0.43
CA GLN A 39 1.83 5.94 -0.45
C GLN A 39 1.87 6.94 -1.59
N LEU A 40 2.98 7.68 -1.72
CA LEU A 40 3.23 8.53 -2.89
C LEU A 40 3.76 7.66 -4.03
N ARG A 41 3.03 7.62 -5.13
CA ARG A 41 3.45 6.93 -6.34
C ARG A 41 3.38 7.89 -7.52
N MET A 42 4.53 8.24 -8.07
CA MET A 42 4.68 9.11 -9.24
C MET A 42 5.53 8.38 -10.27
N LYS A 43 4.90 7.45 -10.98
CA LYS A 43 5.60 6.62 -11.96
C LYS A 43 6.08 7.47 -13.14
N ASP A 44 7.31 7.21 -13.57
CA ASP A 44 7.96 7.87 -14.71
C ASP A 44 8.24 9.38 -14.49
N ALA A 45 8.06 9.91 -13.28
CA ALA A 45 8.42 11.28 -12.95
C ALA A 45 9.92 11.41 -12.60
N PRO A 46 10.57 12.53 -12.92
CA PRO A 46 11.94 12.80 -12.45
C PRO A 46 12.03 12.79 -10.93
N VAL A 47 13.13 12.30 -10.39
CA VAL A 47 13.32 12.21 -8.92
C VAL A 47 13.17 13.58 -8.25
N SER A 48 13.60 14.66 -8.89
CA SER A 48 13.46 16.01 -8.37
C SER A 48 12.00 16.41 -8.15
N GLU A 49 11.10 16.01 -9.04
CA GLU A 49 9.67 16.27 -8.90
C GLU A 49 9.06 15.40 -7.80
N VAL A 50 9.48 14.13 -7.73
CA VAL A 50 9.04 13.23 -6.66
C VAL A 50 9.46 13.78 -5.30
N GLU A 51 10.68 14.28 -5.18
CA GLU A 51 11.18 14.88 -3.93
C GLU A 51 10.35 16.08 -3.48
N GLN A 52 10.03 17.00 -4.40
CA GLN A 52 9.21 18.17 -4.09
C GLN A 52 7.84 17.75 -3.57
N GLU A 53 7.19 16.83 -4.25
CA GLU A 53 5.87 16.33 -3.85
C GLU A 53 5.94 15.53 -2.55
N ALA A 54 7.00 14.73 -2.37
CA ALA A 54 7.21 13.95 -1.16
C ALA A 54 7.35 14.83 0.09
N LEU A 55 8.06 15.95 -0.01
CA LEU A 55 8.22 16.88 1.11
C LEU A 55 6.89 17.53 1.49
N ARG A 56 6.06 17.89 0.50
CA ARG A 56 4.72 18.43 0.75
C ARG A 56 3.82 17.41 1.42
N LEU A 57 3.80 16.18 0.91
CA LEU A 57 2.97 15.12 1.45
C LEU A 57 3.45 14.64 2.82
N GLN A 58 4.75 14.61 3.04
CA GLN A 58 5.31 14.28 4.36
C GLN A 58 4.81 15.26 5.43
N HIS A 59 4.82 16.54 5.13
CA HIS A 59 4.30 17.57 6.02
C HIS A 59 2.79 17.39 6.27
N LEU A 60 2.03 17.18 5.21
CA LEU A 60 0.59 16.95 5.29
C LEU A 60 0.27 15.71 6.14
N CYS A 61 0.94 14.60 5.90
CA CYS A 61 0.76 13.36 6.67
C CYS A 61 1.10 13.56 8.15
N ARG A 62 2.12 14.35 8.44
CA ARG A 62 2.49 14.67 9.82
C ARG A 62 1.37 15.42 10.54
N ASP A 63 0.73 16.36 9.86
CA ASP A 63 -0.41 17.12 10.42
C ASP A 63 -1.59 16.21 10.78
N TYR A 64 -1.79 15.13 10.02
CA TYR A 64 -2.86 14.15 10.27
C TYR A 64 -2.42 12.98 11.16
N GLY A 65 -1.16 12.91 11.54
CA GLY A 65 -0.64 11.73 12.25
C GLY A 65 -0.65 10.47 11.40
N ALA A 66 -0.48 10.60 10.07
CA ALA A 66 -0.53 9.50 9.13
C ALA A 66 0.87 8.99 8.78
N THR A 67 0.95 7.70 8.49
CA THR A 67 2.17 7.06 7.97
C THR A 67 2.35 7.42 6.50
N PHE A 68 3.55 7.85 6.13
CA PHE A 68 3.91 8.25 4.78
C PHE A 68 5.02 7.40 4.20
N ILE A 69 4.76 6.72 3.09
CA ILE A 69 5.74 5.93 2.37
C ILE A 69 5.82 6.38 0.90
N ILE A 70 6.93 6.05 0.24
CA ILE A 70 7.16 6.40 -1.17
C ILE A 70 7.32 5.10 -1.97
N ASP A 71 6.70 5.05 -3.14
CA ASP A 71 6.89 3.96 -4.09
C ASP A 71 8.27 4.10 -4.74
N ASP A 72 9.08 3.04 -4.66
CA ASP A 72 10.44 2.99 -5.18
C ASP A 72 11.39 4.00 -4.47
N HIS A 73 12.29 4.64 -5.09
CA HIS A 73 13.17 5.73 -4.60
C HIS A 73 13.71 5.57 -3.18
N VAL A 74 14.40 4.46 -2.91
CA VAL A 74 14.94 4.13 -1.58
C VAL A 74 15.88 5.23 -1.05
N GLU A 75 16.72 5.79 -1.91
CA GLU A 75 17.65 6.87 -1.54
C GLU A 75 16.92 8.14 -1.09
N LEU A 76 15.82 8.46 -1.77
CA LEU A 76 14.98 9.60 -1.40
C LEU A 76 14.32 9.38 -0.03
N VAL A 77 13.79 8.18 0.21
CA VAL A 77 13.20 7.80 1.51
C VAL A 77 14.21 8.03 2.63
N LYS A 78 15.45 7.61 2.43
CA LYS A 78 16.53 7.82 3.41
C LYS A 78 16.84 9.31 3.58
N LYS A 79 16.97 10.04 2.47
CA LYS A 79 17.34 11.47 2.46
C LYS A 79 16.35 12.33 3.25
N ILE A 80 15.04 12.16 3.00
CA ILE A 80 14.01 12.99 3.66
C ILE A 80 13.48 12.36 4.94
N HIS A 81 13.94 11.17 5.27
CA HIS A 81 13.46 10.39 6.41
C HIS A 81 11.94 10.14 6.38
N ALA A 82 11.42 9.72 5.23
CA ALA A 82 10.04 9.24 5.13
C ALA A 82 9.89 7.98 6.00
N ASP A 83 8.66 7.58 6.30
CA ASP A 83 8.42 6.42 7.17
C ASP A 83 8.83 5.10 6.51
N GLY A 84 8.79 5.02 5.19
CA GLY A 84 9.19 3.81 4.50
C GLY A 84 9.08 3.88 2.98
N VAL A 85 9.26 2.73 2.38
CA VAL A 85 9.28 2.53 0.93
C VAL A 85 8.43 1.32 0.54
N HIS A 86 7.80 1.40 -0.63
CA HIS A 86 7.16 0.24 -1.26
C HIS A 86 7.94 -0.15 -2.51
N LEU A 87 8.27 -1.43 -2.65
CA LEU A 87 9.11 -1.92 -3.73
C LEU A 87 8.35 -2.91 -4.62
N GLY A 88 8.25 -2.56 -5.90
CA GLY A 88 7.76 -3.45 -6.94
C GLY A 88 8.79 -4.51 -7.33
N LYS A 89 8.37 -5.48 -8.13
CA LYS A 89 9.24 -6.60 -8.55
C LYS A 89 10.47 -6.19 -9.35
N LYS A 90 10.42 -5.04 -10.02
CA LYS A 90 11.52 -4.52 -10.84
C LYS A 90 12.34 -3.43 -10.15
N ASP A 91 11.95 -3.08 -8.94
CA ASP A 91 12.64 -2.06 -8.14
C ASP A 91 13.82 -2.70 -7.38
N MET A 92 14.49 -1.91 -6.53
CA MET A 92 15.55 -2.42 -5.67
C MET A 92 15.04 -3.64 -4.87
N PRO A 93 15.79 -4.74 -4.78
CA PRO A 93 15.41 -5.88 -3.94
C PRO A 93 15.21 -5.47 -2.49
N VAL A 94 14.22 -6.07 -1.82
CA VAL A 94 13.90 -5.80 -0.41
C VAL A 94 15.14 -5.97 0.49
N ALA A 95 15.92 -7.03 0.28
CA ALA A 95 17.12 -7.27 1.08
C ALA A 95 18.14 -6.14 0.97
N GLU A 96 18.32 -5.59 -0.25
CA GLU A 96 19.23 -4.47 -0.49
C GLU A 96 18.72 -3.18 0.15
N ALA A 97 17.42 -2.91 0.01
CA ALA A 97 16.79 -1.75 0.64
C ALA A 97 16.88 -1.83 2.17
N ARG A 98 16.67 -3.01 2.76
CA ARG A 98 16.82 -3.21 4.20
C ARG A 98 18.24 -2.94 4.67
N LYS A 99 19.22 -3.35 3.89
CA LYS A 99 20.63 -3.09 4.19
C LYS A 99 20.94 -1.60 4.16
N MET A 100 20.39 -0.87 3.18
CA MET A 100 20.59 0.58 3.02
C MET A 100 19.87 1.41 4.09
N LEU A 101 18.62 1.03 4.41
CA LEU A 101 17.75 1.81 5.30
C LEU A 101 17.89 1.43 6.78
N GLY A 102 18.28 0.20 7.06
CA GLY A 102 18.29 -0.31 8.43
C GLY A 102 16.89 -0.75 8.89
N LYS A 103 16.75 -0.95 10.20
CA LYS A 103 15.57 -1.53 10.83
C LYS A 103 14.42 -0.57 11.11
N ASP A 104 14.67 0.74 11.08
CA ASP A 104 13.69 1.74 11.52
C ASP A 104 12.74 2.22 10.42
N PHE A 105 12.96 1.78 9.20
CA PHE A 105 12.10 2.13 8.05
C PHE A 105 11.16 0.98 7.71
N ILE A 106 9.95 1.34 7.29
CA ILE A 106 8.98 0.37 6.79
C ILE A 106 9.37 0.00 5.36
N ILE A 107 9.44 -1.30 5.06
CA ILE A 107 9.69 -1.79 3.70
C ILE A 107 8.56 -2.73 3.32
N GLY A 108 7.81 -2.36 2.28
CA GLY A 108 6.80 -3.21 1.66
C GLY A 108 7.32 -3.84 0.39
N GLY A 109 6.99 -5.11 0.18
CA GLY A 109 7.31 -5.84 -1.04
C GLY A 109 6.07 -6.24 -1.82
N THR A 110 6.18 -6.28 -3.14
CA THR A 110 5.10 -6.71 -4.02
C THR A 110 5.16 -8.22 -4.25
N ALA A 111 4.05 -8.91 -4.04
CA ALA A 111 3.94 -10.34 -4.24
C ALA A 111 2.72 -10.71 -5.08
N ASN A 112 2.87 -11.71 -5.94
CA ASN A 112 1.80 -12.31 -6.72
C ASN A 112 1.63 -13.80 -6.37
N THR A 113 2.61 -14.39 -5.68
CA THR A 113 2.66 -15.80 -5.30
C THR A 113 3.09 -15.96 -3.85
N PHE A 114 2.86 -17.13 -3.29
CA PHE A 114 3.40 -17.46 -1.97
C PHE A 114 4.93 -17.43 -1.94
N GLU A 115 5.58 -17.87 -3.01
CA GLU A 115 7.04 -17.85 -3.13
C GLU A 115 7.58 -16.41 -3.03
N ASP A 116 6.89 -15.44 -3.63
CA ASP A 116 7.24 -14.03 -3.48
C ASP A 116 7.12 -13.58 -2.03
N VAL A 117 6.03 -13.96 -1.35
CA VAL A 117 5.81 -13.63 0.07
C VAL A 117 6.94 -14.19 0.94
N LYS A 118 7.29 -15.45 0.73
CA LYS A 118 8.37 -16.12 1.47
C LYS A 118 9.71 -15.41 1.26
N MET A 119 10.03 -15.07 0.03
CA MET A 119 11.25 -14.34 -0.33
C MET A 119 11.32 -12.98 0.39
N HIS A 120 10.24 -12.23 0.36
CA HIS A 120 10.18 -10.92 1.03
C HIS A 120 10.27 -11.04 2.54
N TYR A 121 9.62 -12.06 3.11
CA TYR A 121 9.71 -12.33 4.55
C TYR A 121 11.17 -12.60 4.96
N GLU A 122 11.87 -13.47 4.25
CA GLU A 122 13.27 -13.80 4.50
C GLU A 122 14.20 -12.58 4.28
N ALA A 123 13.84 -11.69 3.36
CA ALA A 123 14.58 -10.47 3.07
C ALA A 123 14.33 -9.34 4.07
N GLY A 124 13.37 -9.47 4.99
CA GLY A 124 13.09 -8.49 6.01
C GLY A 124 12.03 -7.45 5.66
N ALA A 125 11.08 -7.78 4.78
CA ALA A 125 9.93 -6.92 4.52
C ALA A 125 9.03 -6.82 5.75
N ASP A 126 8.39 -5.67 5.92
CA ASP A 126 7.45 -5.40 7.01
C ASP A 126 6.00 -5.71 6.64
N TYR A 127 5.65 -5.61 5.39
CA TYR A 127 4.33 -5.95 4.86
C TYR A 127 4.44 -6.33 3.38
N ILE A 128 3.36 -6.89 2.86
CA ILE A 128 3.26 -7.34 1.47
C ILE A 128 2.08 -6.64 0.79
N GLY A 129 2.34 -6.02 -0.37
CA GLY A 129 1.31 -5.62 -1.31
C GLY A 129 1.03 -6.79 -2.25
N CYS A 130 -0.13 -7.41 -2.14
CA CYS A 130 -0.45 -8.67 -2.81
C CYS A 130 -1.59 -8.52 -3.82
N GLY A 131 -1.30 -8.78 -5.06
CA GLY A 131 -2.27 -8.69 -6.14
C GLY A 131 -1.72 -9.17 -7.47
N PRO A 132 -2.44 -8.85 -8.57
CA PRO A 132 -3.69 -8.09 -8.60
C PRO A 132 -4.91 -8.97 -8.21
N PHE A 133 -5.87 -8.37 -7.51
CA PHE A 133 -7.14 -9.05 -7.21
C PHE A 133 -7.96 -9.26 -8.47
N ARG A 134 -8.07 -8.22 -9.30
CA ARG A 134 -8.81 -8.18 -10.55
C ARG A 134 -7.98 -7.45 -11.61
N PHE A 135 -8.34 -7.61 -12.86
CA PHE A 135 -7.72 -6.83 -13.94
C PHE A 135 -7.86 -5.33 -13.68
N THR A 136 -6.79 -4.59 -13.98
CA THR A 136 -6.77 -3.12 -13.84
C THR A 136 -5.99 -2.50 -15.01
N THR A 137 -6.44 -1.35 -15.49
CA THR A 137 -5.76 -0.57 -16.52
C THR A 137 -4.72 0.39 -15.95
N THR A 138 -4.69 0.56 -14.64
CA THR A 138 -3.81 1.53 -13.97
C THR A 138 -2.35 1.11 -13.96
N LYS A 139 -2.08 -0.19 -14.00
CA LYS A 139 -0.74 -0.76 -13.98
C LYS A 139 -0.44 -1.50 -15.28
N LYS A 140 0.71 -1.21 -15.88
CA LYS A 140 1.23 -1.95 -17.04
C LYS A 140 1.91 -3.24 -16.55
N ASN A 141 1.96 -4.28 -17.39
CA ASN A 141 2.60 -5.57 -17.08
C ASN A 141 1.99 -6.28 -15.87
N LEU A 142 0.72 -6.62 -15.99
CA LEU A 142 -0.02 -7.31 -14.94
C LEU A 142 0.42 -8.78 -14.81
N SER A 143 0.61 -9.21 -13.56
CA SER A 143 0.72 -10.62 -13.20
C SER A 143 -0.66 -11.32 -13.29
N PRO A 144 -0.72 -12.66 -13.30
CA PRO A 144 -2.00 -13.37 -13.26
C PRO A 144 -2.90 -12.91 -12.11
N ILE A 145 -4.19 -12.83 -12.39
CA ILE A 145 -5.20 -12.41 -11.40
C ILE A 145 -5.30 -13.43 -10.29
N LEU A 146 -5.25 -12.96 -9.02
CA LEU A 146 -5.37 -13.82 -7.84
C LEU A 146 -6.82 -14.18 -7.49
N GLY A 147 -7.71 -13.20 -7.48
CA GLY A 147 -9.07 -13.39 -6.99
C GLY A 147 -9.12 -13.82 -5.51
N LEU A 148 -10.28 -14.20 -5.03
CA LEU A 148 -10.48 -14.64 -3.64
C LEU A 148 -9.69 -15.93 -3.34
N GLU A 149 -9.70 -16.89 -4.27
CA GLU A 149 -9.01 -18.16 -4.10
C GLU A 149 -7.50 -18.01 -4.03
N GLY A 150 -6.93 -17.08 -4.80
CA GLY A 150 -5.51 -16.76 -4.72
C GLY A 150 -5.10 -16.28 -3.35
N TYR A 151 -5.89 -15.38 -2.74
CA TYR A 151 -5.62 -14.91 -1.37
C TYR A 151 -5.78 -16.01 -0.33
N ARG A 152 -6.84 -16.84 -0.43
CA ARG A 152 -7.03 -17.97 0.50
C ARG A 152 -5.84 -18.91 0.45
N SER A 153 -5.36 -19.24 -0.73
CA SER A 153 -4.20 -20.12 -0.93
C SER A 153 -2.93 -19.53 -0.30
N ILE A 154 -2.63 -18.27 -0.58
CA ILE A 154 -1.45 -17.60 -0.03
C ILE A 154 -1.52 -17.53 1.50
N VAL A 155 -2.64 -17.11 2.06
CA VAL A 155 -2.82 -17.01 3.53
C VAL A 155 -2.69 -18.39 4.18
N SER A 156 -3.25 -19.43 3.58
CA SER A 156 -3.13 -20.81 4.08
C SER A 156 -1.68 -21.28 4.10
N GLN A 157 -0.95 -21.07 3.01
CA GLN A 157 0.46 -21.42 2.91
C GLN A 157 1.32 -20.64 3.90
N MET A 158 1.01 -19.38 4.14
CA MET A 158 1.69 -18.56 5.15
C MET A 158 1.51 -19.14 6.55
N LYS A 159 0.30 -19.56 6.91
CA LYS A 159 0.00 -20.18 8.20
C LYS A 159 0.80 -21.46 8.39
N GLU A 160 0.83 -22.33 7.37
CA GLU A 160 1.58 -23.57 7.41
C GLU A 160 3.09 -23.34 7.56
N ALA A 161 3.61 -22.29 6.93
CA ALA A 161 5.03 -21.93 7.01
C ALA A 161 5.39 -21.10 8.24
N GLY A 162 4.44 -20.70 9.08
CA GLY A 162 4.69 -19.86 10.24
C GLY A 162 5.08 -18.41 9.88
N ILE A 163 4.68 -17.92 8.70
CA ILE A 163 4.98 -16.58 8.24
C ILE A 163 3.87 -15.61 8.70
N HIS A 164 4.26 -14.62 9.49
CA HIS A 164 3.35 -13.59 10.03
C HIS A 164 3.73 -12.22 9.49
N LEU A 165 3.16 -11.86 8.34
CA LEU A 165 3.29 -10.54 7.73
C LEU A 165 1.90 -9.99 7.41
N PRO A 166 1.68 -8.67 7.59
CA PRO A 166 0.50 -8.03 7.04
C PRO A 166 0.45 -8.20 5.52
N ILE A 167 -0.70 -8.65 5.02
CA ILE A 167 -0.98 -8.78 3.59
C ILE A 167 -2.00 -7.71 3.22
N VAL A 168 -1.61 -6.81 2.33
CA VAL A 168 -2.46 -5.74 1.82
C VAL A 168 -2.87 -6.10 0.39
N ALA A 169 -4.16 -6.38 0.21
CA ALA A 169 -4.71 -6.74 -1.10
C ALA A 169 -4.78 -5.50 -2.00
N ILE A 170 -4.42 -5.66 -3.27
CA ILE A 170 -4.37 -4.56 -4.23
C ILE A 170 -4.81 -5.02 -5.62
N GLY A 171 -5.31 -4.09 -6.42
CA GLY A 171 -5.56 -4.26 -7.85
C GLY A 171 -7.02 -4.51 -8.21
N GLY A 172 -7.70 -3.49 -8.72
CA GLY A 172 -9.06 -3.57 -9.22
C GLY A 172 -10.12 -3.84 -8.15
N ILE A 173 -9.88 -3.44 -6.91
CA ILE A 173 -10.80 -3.67 -5.78
C ILE A 173 -11.84 -2.57 -5.72
N THR A 174 -13.11 -2.96 -5.62
CA THR A 174 -14.24 -2.04 -5.39
C THR A 174 -14.72 -2.13 -3.94
N PHE A 175 -15.57 -1.19 -3.53
CA PHE A 175 -16.16 -1.22 -2.19
C PHE A 175 -16.88 -2.54 -1.89
N GLU A 176 -17.61 -3.05 -2.86
CA GLU A 176 -18.40 -4.28 -2.71
C GLU A 176 -17.54 -5.54 -2.51
N ASP A 177 -16.29 -5.50 -2.97
CA ASP A 177 -15.35 -6.63 -2.83
C ASP A 177 -14.79 -6.76 -1.41
N ILE A 178 -14.79 -5.68 -0.62
CA ILE A 178 -14.03 -5.58 0.63
C ILE A 178 -14.40 -6.66 1.65
N PRO A 179 -15.68 -6.91 1.96
CA PRO A 179 -16.02 -7.96 2.94
C PRO A 179 -15.50 -9.33 2.54
N SER A 180 -15.64 -9.72 1.27
CA SER A 180 -15.19 -11.02 0.77
C SER A 180 -13.66 -11.14 0.79
N ILE A 181 -12.95 -10.05 0.44
CA ILE A 181 -11.49 -10.02 0.48
C ILE A 181 -10.99 -10.15 1.92
N MET A 182 -11.55 -9.38 2.85
CA MET A 182 -11.15 -9.45 4.26
C MET A 182 -11.43 -10.83 4.86
N ALA A 183 -12.48 -11.51 4.42
CA ALA A 183 -12.81 -12.87 4.85
C ALA A 183 -11.76 -13.92 4.42
N THR A 184 -10.89 -13.62 3.45
CA THR A 184 -9.80 -14.53 3.04
C THR A 184 -8.67 -14.59 4.04
N GLY A 185 -8.60 -13.66 4.99
CA GLY A 185 -7.54 -13.56 5.99
C GLY A 185 -6.47 -12.52 5.68
N VAL A 186 -6.58 -11.75 4.59
CA VAL A 186 -5.71 -10.59 4.38
C VAL A 186 -5.97 -9.53 5.44
N THR A 187 -4.97 -8.70 5.72
CA THR A 187 -5.00 -7.77 6.83
C THR A 187 -5.42 -6.35 6.44
N GLY A 188 -5.40 -6.02 5.17
CA GLY A 188 -5.77 -4.70 4.69
C GLY A 188 -5.92 -4.62 3.20
N ILE A 189 -6.22 -3.42 2.72
CA ILE A 189 -6.53 -3.14 1.32
C ILE A 189 -5.81 -1.85 0.90
N ALA A 190 -5.24 -1.85 -0.31
CA ALA A 190 -4.70 -0.66 -0.93
C ALA A 190 -5.59 -0.22 -2.09
N LEU A 191 -5.93 1.04 -2.11
CA LEU A 191 -6.84 1.64 -3.11
C LEU A 191 -6.27 2.93 -3.68
N SER A 192 -6.70 3.24 -4.89
CA SER A 192 -6.46 4.52 -5.56
C SER A 192 -7.69 4.91 -6.36
N GLY A 193 -7.87 4.33 -7.55
CA GLY A 193 -8.94 4.70 -8.47
C GLY A 193 -10.34 4.54 -7.91
N THR A 194 -10.61 3.54 -7.10
CA THR A 194 -11.93 3.32 -6.49
C THR A 194 -12.37 4.53 -5.66
N ILE A 195 -11.45 5.14 -4.92
CA ILE A 195 -11.73 6.35 -4.15
C ILE A 195 -11.88 7.56 -5.08
N LEU A 196 -10.94 7.74 -6.01
CA LEU A 196 -10.90 8.94 -6.85
C LEU A 196 -12.03 8.99 -7.89
N ARG A 197 -12.58 7.85 -8.30
CA ARG A 197 -13.71 7.79 -9.22
C ARG A 197 -15.07 7.89 -8.54
N ALA A 198 -15.12 7.85 -7.22
CA ALA A 198 -16.36 8.03 -6.47
C ALA A 198 -16.87 9.48 -6.62
N ASP A 199 -18.19 9.65 -6.54
CA ASP A 199 -18.81 10.98 -6.59
C ASP A 199 -18.29 11.90 -5.47
N ASN A 200 -18.05 11.33 -4.30
CA ASN A 200 -17.46 12.03 -3.16
C ASN A 200 -16.31 11.19 -2.57
N PRO A 201 -15.07 11.44 -2.97
CA PRO A 201 -13.92 10.66 -2.51
C PRO A 201 -13.72 10.65 -0.99
N ILE A 202 -14.01 11.74 -0.31
CA ILE A 202 -13.88 11.84 1.15
C ILE A 202 -14.87 10.90 1.84
N GLU A 203 -16.14 10.95 1.42
CA GLU A 203 -17.18 10.07 1.97
C GLU A 203 -16.94 8.61 1.60
N GLU A 204 -16.45 8.32 0.39
CA GLU A 204 -16.09 6.97 -0.02
C GLU A 204 -14.97 6.41 0.86
N THR A 205 -13.93 7.19 1.14
CA THR A 205 -12.84 6.81 2.05
C THR A 205 -13.38 6.49 3.44
N ARG A 206 -14.26 7.35 3.96
CA ARG A 206 -14.88 7.15 5.29
C ARG A 206 -15.71 5.87 5.32
N ARG A 207 -16.48 5.62 4.28
CA ARG A 207 -17.31 4.42 4.13
C ARG A 207 -16.45 3.15 4.12
N ILE A 208 -15.35 3.17 3.37
CA ILE A 208 -14.41 2.05 3.29
C ILE A 208 -13.79 1.75 4.65
N ILE A 209 -13.32 2.75 5.36
CA ILE A 209 -12.72 2.60 6.69
C ILE A 209 -13.73 1.99 7.68
N ASN A 210 -14.98 2.42 7.62
CA ASN A 210 -16.03 1.90 8.50
C ASN A 210 -16.33 0.43 8.21
N ILE A 211 -16.42 0.02 6.95
CA ILE A 211 -16.69 -1.39 6.59
C ILE A 211 -15.51 -2.29 6.96
N GLU A 212 -14.27 -1.82 6.83
CA GLU A 212 -13.09 -2.58 7.23
C GLU A 212 -13.05 -2.80 8.74
N LYS A 213 -13.40 -1.79 9.54
CA LYS A 213 -13.49 -1.91 10.99
C LYS A 213 -14.50 -2.97 11.44
N ILE A 214 -15.61 -3.09 10.74
CA ILE A 214 -16.63 -4.10 11.00
C ILE A 214 -16.11 -5.50 10.71
N ASN A 215 -15.35 -5.68 9.63
CA ASN A 215 -14.83 -6.98 9.19
C ASN A 215 -13.57 -7.42 9.94
N ASN A 216 -12.94 -6.55 10.73
CA ASN A 216 -11.76 -6.86 11.55
C ASN A 216 -12.06 -7.16 13.03
N LYS A 217 -13.34 -7.26 13.40
CA LYS A 217 -13.80 -7.72 14.70
C LYS A 217 -14.06 -9.21 14.64
#